data_b9dee13604615a18534e6c56235810d0
#
_entry.id   b9dee13604615a18534e6c56235810d0
#
_cell.length_a   1.000
_cell.length_b   1.000
_cell.length_c   1.000
_cell.angle_alpha   90.00
_cell.angle_beta   90.00
_cell.angle_gamma   90.00
#
_symmetry.space_group_name_H-M   'P 1'
#
loop_
_entity.id
_entity.type
_entity.pdbx_description
1 polymer ?
#
loop_
_entity_poly.entity_id
_entity_poly.type
_entity_poly.pdbx_seq_one_letter_code
_entity_poly.pdbx_strand_id
1 'polypeptide(L)'
;MPSYRLEPVTGDPDALVSAAVRVGEHLHELAITAEGGAQWFGVNATTDGQWSLGRLRPDLFHGLGGIALFLAHLGALSGDDRHTGLARAALETALEQVGRGLLGRDLGMIGYGGFVYALSHLAALWQDDRLLGRATGLLEPLSAAIEADREYDIVGGCAGVLACLPSLHALTGERRVLEVMDKAARHLLNSRTGPSWFSESLRGHADRPISGFSHGTGGMGWALGLAGELLSEDAYVRAGIEALRYEQESFDPGTGAFAELRDHSAFDLPADAPPTTFWCYGAMGIGLSRVLSARWLPGPLARAEVDAALTVTRAHGFGRSQCLCHGDFGNLELLLQAATLRNDPGLRAEAVGLAHASAARREWACGTVSEVQVPGLMTGLAGIGYGMLRAARPDRVPAVIALERPGHPHPVSALPLAPEPDTSPAM
;
A
#
# COMPACT_ATOMS: atom_id res chain seq x y z
N MET A 1 4.91 -18.90 -19.19
CA MET A 1 3.50 -19.00 -18.82
C MET A 1 2.70 -18.22 -19.85
N PRO A 2 1.54 -18.69 -20.36
CA PRO A 2 0.73 -17.88 -21.26
C PRO A 2 0.29 -16.63 -20.48
N SER A 3 0.52 -15.45 -21.05
CA SER A 3 0.03 -14.19 -20.52
C SER A 3 -1.48 -14.17 -20.70
N TYR A 4 -2.24 -14.38 -19.63
CA TYR A 4 -3.67 -14.13 -19.64
C TYR A 4 -3.86 -12.60 -19.62
N ARG A 5 -4.17 -12.04 -20.77
CA ARG A 5 -4.56 -10.64 -20.85
C ARG A 5 -5.98 -10.52 -20.31
N LEU A 6 -6.15 -9.85 -19.17
CA LEU A 6 -7.47 -9.50 -18.67
C LEU A 6 -8.04 -8.35 -19.53
N GLU A 7 -9.27 -8.55 -20.02
CA GLU A 7 -10.02 -7.49 -20.70
C GLU A 7 -11.10 -6.94 -19.76
N PRO A 8 -11.32 -5.62 -19.72
CA PRO A 8 -12.36 -5.04 -18.87
C PRO A 8 -13.75 -5.57 -19.24
N VAL A 9 -14.55 -5.90 -18.26
CA VAL A 9 -15.95 -6.33 -18.46
C VAL A 9 -16.88 -5.40 -17.67
N THR A 10 -18.04 -5.09 -18.25
CA THR A 10 -19.06 -4.33 -17.53
C THR A 10 -19.66 -5.20 -16.42
N GLY A 11 -19.88 -4.60 -15.25
CA GLY A 11 -20.46 -5.29 -14.10
C GLY A 11 -21.07 -4.32 -13.09
N ASP A 12 -21.98 -4.85 -12.28
CA ASP A 12 -22.54 -4.12 -11.15
C ASP A 12 -21.53 -4.09 -9.99
N PRO A 13 -21.23 -2.93 -9.38
CA PRO A 13 -20.40 -2.86 -8.19
C PRO A 13 -20.81 -3.82 -7.06
N ASP A 14 -22.13 -4.14 -6.92
CA ASP A 14 -22.59 -5.11 -5.94
C ASP A 14 -22.14 -6.55 -6.23
N ALA A 15 -21.84 -6.87 -7.48
CA ALA A 15 -21.22 -8.16 -7.84
C ALA A 15 -19.81 -8.30 -7.29
N LEU A 16 -19.04 -7.19 -7.20
CA LEU A 16 -17.71 -7.18 -6.55
C LEU A 16 -17.84 -7.37 -5.03
N VAL A 17 -18.82 -6.73 -4.39
CA VAL A 17 -19.10 -6.96 -2.97
C VAL A 17 -19.47 -8.43 -2.73
N SER A 18 -20.33 -9.01 -3.58
CA SER A 18 -20.71 -10.42 -3.51
C SER A 18 -19.50 -11.36 -3.72
N ALA A 19 -18.55 -10.99 -4.59
CA ALA A 19 -17.31 -11.72 -4.75
C ALA A 19 -16.42 -11.63 -3.50
N ALA A 20 -16.32 -10.46 -2.88
CA ALA A 20 -15.61 -10.27 -1.62
C ALA A 20 -16.23 -11.06 -0.46
N VAL A 21 -17.57 -11.21 -0.43
CA VAL A 21 -18.26 -12.09 0.55
C VAL A 21 -17.75 -13.53 0.44
N ARG A 22 -17.59 -14.07 -0.78
CA ARG A 22 -17.04 -15.44 -0.95
C ARG A 22 -15.61 -15.56 -0.39
N VAL A 23 -14.79 -14.51 -0.54
CA VAL A 23 -13.46 -14.48 0.07
C VAL A 23 -13.56 -14.44 1.60
N GLY A 24 -14.49 -13.65 2.14
CA GLY A 24 -14.78 -13.59 3.57
C GLY A 24 -15.23 -14.93 4.13
N GLU A 25 -16.14 -15.63 3.46
CA GLU A 25 -16.57 -16.97 3.85
C GLU A 25 -15.40 -17.97 3.89
N HIS A 26 -14.51 -17.91 2.89
CA HIS A 26 -13.34 -18.76 2.90
C HIS A 26 -12.38 -18.44 4.06
N LEU A 27 -12.23 -17.17 4.43
CA LEU A 27 -11.48 -16.80 5.62
C LEU A 27 -12.15 -17.30 6.92
N HIS A 28 -13.49 -17.38 6.98
CA HIS A 28 -14.21 -18.03 8.10
C HIS A 28 -13.90 -19.51 8.21
N GLU A 29 -13.84 -20.21 7.07
CA GLU A 29 -13.49 -21.65 7.03
C GLU A 29 -12.06 -21.92 7.50
N LEU A 30 -11.13 -21.01 7.20
CA LEU A 30 -9.71 -21.11 7.60
C LEU A 30 -9.43 -20.61 9.01
N ALA A 31 -10.39 -19.93 9.66
CA ALA A 31 -10.21 -19.36 10.99
C ALA A 31 -10.16 -20.41 12.07
N ILE A 32 -9.19 -20.29 12.98
CA ILE A 32 -9.13 -21.03 14.23
C ILE A 32 -9.61 -20.10 15.34
N THR A 33 -10.80 -20.37 15.86
CA THR A 33 -11.43 -19.53 16.89
C THR A 33 -11.38 -20.19 18.25
N ALA A 34 -11.03 -19.43 19.29
CA ALA A 34 -11.05 -19.87 20.68
C ALA A 34 -11.18 -18.67 21.62
N GLU A 35 -11.97 -18.80 22.69
CA GLU A 35 -12.06 -17.82 23.79
C GLU A 35 -12.27 -16.36 23.33
N GLY A 36 -13.08 -16.17 22.28
CA GLY A 36 -13.38 -14.84 21.73
C GLY A 36 -12.32 -14.28 20.77
N GLY A 37 -11.21 -14.97 20.56
CA GLY A 37 -10.18 -14.65 19.58
C GLY A 37 -10.28 -15.44 18.28
N ALA A 38 -9.61 -14.97 17.22
CA ALA A 38 -9.46 -15.67 15.95
C ALA A 38 -8.02 -15.60 15.46
N GLN A 39 -7.53 -16.71 14.88
CA GLN A 39 -6.17 -16.84 14.36
C GLN A 39 -6.17 -17.62 13.06
N TRP A 40 -5.18 -17.38 12.21
CA TRP A 40 -4.91 -18.13 11.00
C TRP A 40 -3.46 -18.58 10.95
N PHE A 41 -3.21 -19.63 10.18
CA PHE A 41 -1.86 -19.99 9.78
C PHE A 41 -1.54 -19.36 8.42
N GLY A 42 -0.32 -18.90 8.29
CA GLY A 42 0.20 -18.31 7.06
C GLY A 42 1.68 -18.59 6.92
N VAL A 43 2.20 -18.20 5.77
CA VAL A 43 3.62 -18.33 5.45
C VAL A 43 4.33 -17.09 5.95
N ASN A 44 5.34 -17.26 6.79
CA ASN A 44 6.19 -16.21 7.31
C ASN A 44 7.60 -16.37 6.73
N ALA A 45 8.18 -15.27 6.23
CA ALA A 45 9.61 -15.24 5.88
C ALA A 45 10.44 -15.26 7.17
N THR A 46 11.50 -16.08 7.19
CA THR A 46 12.45 -16.13 8.29
C THR A 46 13.67 -15.25 7.97
N THR A 47 14.44 -14.87 8.98
CA THR A 47 15.63 -13.99 8.83
C THR A 47 16.73 -14.59 7.98
N ASP A 48 16.74 -15.88 7.74
CA ASP A 48 17.67 -16.61 6.86
C ASP A 48 17.12 -16.80 5.43
N GLY A 49 16.01 -16.08 5.09
CA GLY A 49 15.38 -16.12 3.76
C GLY A 49 14.55 -17.38 3.50
N GLN A 50 14.30 -18.20 4.51
CA GLN A 50 13.44 -19.36 4.38
C GLN A 50 11.98 -19.03 4.69
N TRP A 51 11.07 -19.91 4.33
CA TRP A 51 9.65 -19.78 4.61
C TRP A 51 9.24 -20.78 5.68
N SER A 52 8.48 -20.29 6.65
CA SER A 52 7.90 -21.13 7.70
C SER A 52 6.38 -20.97 7.73
N LEU A 53 5.67 -22.08 7.97
CA LEU A 53 4.25 -22.04 8.28
C LEU A 53 4.07 -21.76 9.77
N GLY A 54 3.33 -20.72 10.10
CA GLY A 54 3.12 -20.33 11.49
C GLY A 54 1.86 -19.51 11.71
N ARG A 55 1.59 -19.18 12.97
CA ARG A 55 0.52 -18.26 13.35
C ARG A 55 0.82 -16.88 12.79
N LEU A 56 -0.21 -16.18 12.32
CA LEU A 56 -0.06 -14.81 11.85
C LEU A 56 0.29 -13.86 12.99
N ARG A 57 1.12 -12.88 12.67
CA ARG A 57 1.50 -11.78 13.55
C ARG A 57 0.40 -10.69 13.55
N PRO A 58 0.50 -9.66 14.43
CA PRO A 58 -0.54 -8.65 14.53
C PRO A 58 -0.51 -7.60 13.40
N ASP A 59 0.54 -7.56 12.56
CA ASP A 59 0.81 -6.51 11.58
C ASP A 59 -0.31 -6.31 10.53
N LEU A 60 -0.21 -5.19 9.78
CA LEU A 60 -1.15 -4.87 8.71
C LEU A 60 -0.87 -5.67 7.44
N PHE A 61 0.39 -5.95 7.13
CA PHE A 61 0.80 -6.45 5.82
C PHE A 61 0.42 -7.93 5.59
N HIS A 62 0.85 -8.81 6.47
CA HIS A 62 0.57 -10.25 6.41
C HIS A 62 -0.37 -10.72 7.52
N GLY A 63 -0.58 -9.90 8.53
CA GLY A 63 -1.09 -10.28 9.82
C GLY A 63 -2.58 -10.04 10.06
N LEU A 64 -2.93 -10.22 11.33
CA LEU A 64 -4.31 -10.13 11.83
C LEU A 64 -4.90 -8.73 11.66
N GLY A 65 -4.07 -7.66 11.74
CA GLY A 65 -4.53 -6.29 11.53
C GLY A 65 -5.12 -6.07 10.13
N GLY A 66 -4.47 -6.63 9.10
CA GLY A 66 -4.95 -6.56 7.73
C GLY A 66 -6.22 -7.39 7.49
N ILE A 67 -6.30 -8.59 8.08
CA ILE A 67 -7.50 -9.43 8.00
C ILE A 67 -8.69 -8.76 8.71
N ALA A 68 -8.47 -8.20 9.90
CA ALA A 68 -9.50 -7.49 10.64
C ALA A 68 -10.02 -6.28 9.85
N LEU A 69 -9.12 -5.53 9.19
CA LEU A 69 -9.49 -4.39 8.35
C LEU A 69 -10.38 -4.82 7.17
N PHE A 70 -10.00 -5.88 6.45
CA PHE A 70 -10.84 -6.39 5.35
C PHE A 70 -12.21 -6.84 5.84
N LEU A 71 -12.26 -7.73 6.85
CA LEU A 71 -13.51 -8.28 7.36
C LEU A 71 -14.43 -7.20 7.95
N ALA A 72 -13.87 -6.17 8.57
CA ALA A 72 -14.65 -5.04 9.09
C ALA A 72 -15.33 -4.25 7.97
N HIS A 73 -14.58 -3.91 6.89
CA HIS A 73 -15.17 -3.28 5.71
C HIS A 73 -16.21 -4.18 5.01
N LEU A 74 -15.93 -5.47 4.93
CA LEU A 74 -16.87 -6.44 4.36
C LEU A 74 -18.17 -6.49 5.14
N GLY A 75 -18.12 -6.59 6.48
CA GLY A 75 -19.30 -6.55 7.33
C GLY A 75 -20.12 -5.26 7.16
N ALA A 76 -19.43 -4.10 7.12
CA ALA A 76 -20.08 -2.80 6.93
C ALA A 76 -20.74 -2.61 5.55
N LEU A 77 -20.25 -3.29 4.51
CA LEU A 77 -20.78 -3.19 3.14
C LEU A 77 -21.81 -4.28 2.82
N SER A 78 -21.64 -5.49 3.32
CA SER A 78 -22.57 -6.60 3.11
C SER A 78 -23.75 -6.59 4.08
N GLY A 79 -23.63 -5.90 5.24
CA GLY A 79 -24.60 -5.96 6.33
C GLY A 79 -24.59 -7.29 7.10
N ASP A 80 -23.59 -8.13 6.91
CA ASP A 80 -23.45 -9.41 7.62
C ASP A 80 -22.54 -9.28 8.85
N ASP A 81 -23.15 -9.28 10.03
CA ASP A 81 -22.48 -9.14 11.32
C ASP A 81 -21.48 -10.26 11.64
N ARG A 82 -21.57 -11.42 10.96
CA ARG A 82 -20.58 -12.51 11.14
C ARG A 82 -19.17 -12.05 10.75
N HIS A 83 -19.04 -11.27 9.68
CA HIS A 83 -17.75 -10.71 9.24
C HIS A 83 -17.22 -9.69 10.26
N THR A 84 -18.08 -8.81 10.78
CA THR A 84 -17.70 -7.86 11.84
C THR A 84 -17.31 -8.61 13.12
N GLY A 85 -18.01 -9.68 13.49
CA GLY A 85 -17.69 -10.53 14.63
C GLY A 85 -16.30 -11.17 14.50
N LEU A 86 -15.98 -11.75 13.34
CA LEU A 86 -14.69 -12.35 13.07
C LEU A 86 -13.55 -11.30 13.02
N ALA A 87 -13.84 -10.10 12.47
CA ALA A 87 -12.88 -8.98 12.49
C ALA A 87 -12.51 -8.57 13.92
N ARG A 88 -13.50 -8.48 14.83
CA ARG A 88 -13.27 -8.18 16.24
C ARG A 88 -12.46 -9.27 16.93
N ALA A 89 -12.79 -10.55 16.68
CA ALA A 89 -12.03 -11.68 17.23
C ALA A 89 -10.57 -11.71 16.75
N ALA A 90 -10.32 -11.38 15.47
CA ALA A 90 -8.96 -11.21 14.93
C ALA A 90 -8.21 -10.06 15.63
N LEU A 91 -8.88 -8.92 15.82
CA LEU A 91 -8.31 -7.76 16.50
C LEU A 91 -7.97 -8.05 17.96
N GLU A 92 -8.82 -8.74 18.71
CA GLU A 92 -8.53 -9.13 20.12
C GLU A 92 -7.27 -9.99 20.19
N THR A 93 -7.13 -10.99 19.32
CA THR A 93 -5.90 -11.80 19.24
C THR A 93 -4.67 -10.94 18.87
N ALA A 94 -4.83 -9.99 17.94
CA ALA A 94 -3.74 -9.08 17.57
C ALA A 94 -3.32 -8.18 18.75
N LEU A 95 -4.28 -7.62 19.48
CA LEU A 95 -4.00 -6.78 20.67
C LEU A 95 -3.28 -7.57 21.77
N GLU A 96 -3.68 -8.83 22.01
CA GLU A 96 -2.99 -9.72 22.94
C GLU A 96 -1.54 -9.98 22.52
N GLN A 97 -1.32 -10.26 21.23
CA GLN A 97 0.01 -10.46 20.66
C GLN A 97 0.88 -9.20 20.79
N VAL A 98 0.33 -8.02 20.55
CA VAL A 98 1.03 -6.73 20.73
C VAL A 98 1.41 -6.53 22.20
N GLY A 99 0.50 -6.84 23.14
CA GLY A 99 0.80 -6.80 24.58
C GLY A 99 1.93 -7.76 25.00
N ARG A 100 2.17 -8.81 24.21
CA ARG A 100 3.31 -9.75 24.36
C ARG A 100 4.56 -9.34 23.60
N GLY A 101 4.57 -8.19 22.91
CA GLY A 101 5.71 -7.67 22.17
C GLY A 101 5.94 -8.29 20.78
N LEU A 102 4.93 -8.92 20.18
CA LEU A 102 5.09 -9.63 18.89
C LEU A 102 5.21 -8.69 17.66
N LEU A 103 5.03 -7.36 17.80
CA LEU A 103 5.42 -6.42 16.75
C LEU A 103 6.93 -6.26 16.62
N GLY A 104 7.68 -6.65 17.65
CA GLY A 104 9.14 -6.55 17.63
C GLY A 104 9.63 -5.11 17.57
N ARG A 105 10.50 -4.81 16.61
CA ARG A 105 11.05 -3.47 16.35
C ARG A 105 10.64 -2.92 14.97
N ASP A 106 9.81 -3.65 14.24
CA ASP A 106 9.37 -3.25 12.91
C ASP A 106 8.52 -1.99 12.99
N LEU A 107 8.72 -1.06 12.06
CA LEU A 107 8.12 0.29 12.14
C LEU A 107 6.98 0.51 11.16
N GLY A 108 7.18 0.18 9.87
CA GLY A 108 6.24 0.43 8.80
C GLY A 108 4.99 -0.44 8.84
N MET A 109 4.52 -0.90 7.67
CA MET A 109 3.28 -1.69 7.55
C MET A 109 3.35 -3.05 8.27
N ILE A 110 4.54 -3.65 8.39
CA ILE A 110 4.76 -4.91 9.13
C ILE A 110 4.96 -4.71 10.63
N GLY A 111 4.90 -3.47 11.11
CA GLY A 111 5.19 -3.11 12.50
C GLY A 111 4.16 -2.18 13.13
N TYR A 112 4.66 -1.32 14.00
CA TYR A 112 3.85 -0.38 14.78
C TYR A 112 3.02 0.56 13.93
N GLY A 113 3.59 1.13 12.85
CA GLY A 113 2.88 2.06 11.98
C GLY A 113 1.65 1.43 11.35
N GLY A 114 1.79 0.25 10.75
CA GLY A 114 0.69 -0.48 10.14
C GLY A 114 -0.39 -0.90 11.14
N PHE A 115 0.00 -1.29 12.37
CA PHE A 115 -0.98 -1.64 13.37
C PHE A 115 -1.73 -0.42 13.92
N VAL A 116 -1.05 0.73 14.09
CA VAL A 116 -1.69 2.03 14.41
C VAL A 116 -2.67 2.44 13.30
N TYR A 117 -2.27 2.26 12.03
CA TYR A 117 -3.16 2.50 10.89
C TYR A 117 -4.42 1.62 10.95
N ALA A 118 -4.28 0.31 11.16
CA ALA A 118 -5.41 -0.61 11.28
C ALA A 118 -6.34 -0.21 12.43
N LEU A 119 -5.80 0.08 13.62
CA LEU A 119 -6.59 0.54 14.78
C LEU A 119 -7.34 1.84 14.48
N SER A 120 -6.72 2.81 13.83
CA SER A 120 -7.33 4.09 13.47
C SER A 120 -8.51 3.89 12.51
N HIS A 121 -8.35 3.04 11.50
CA HIS A 121 -9.42 2.74 10.55
C HIS A 121 -10.58 1.97 11.17
N LEU A 122 -10.29 0.99 12.02
CA LEU A 122 -11.30 0.23 12.75
C LEU A 122 -12.04 1.11 13.76
N ALA A 123 -11.32 2.04 14.43
CA ALA A 123 -11.92 3.02 15.32
C ALA A 123 -12.93 3.91 14.59
N ALA A 124 -12.55 4.45 13.43
CA ALA A 124 -13.43 5.28 12.61
C ALA A 124 -14.65 4.48 12.09
N LEU A 125 -14.42 3.26 11.59
CA LEU A 125 -15.48 2.42 11.02
C LEU A 125 -16.50 1.97 12.06
N TRP A 126 -16.05 1.63 13.27
CA TRP A 126 -16.89 1.14 14.36
C TRP A 126 -17.31 2.22 15.35
N GLN A 127 -16.84 3.47 15.18
CA GLN A 127 -17.06 4.58 16.12
C GLN A 127 -16.64 4.20 17.56
N ASP A 128 -15.44 3.61 17.68
CA ASP A 128 -14.91 3.09 18.93
C ASP A 128 -13.62 3.80 19.35
N ASP A 129 -13.74 4.87 20.14
CA ASP A 129 -12.61 5.69 20.62
C ASP A 129 -11.60 4.92 21.51
N ARG A 130 -12.00 3.77 22.07
CA ARG A 130 -11.06 2.95 22.85
C ARG A 130 -9.92 2.44 21.98
N LEU A 131 -10.18 2.19 20.70
CA LEU A 131 -9.15 1.78 19.74
C LEU A 131 -8.17 2.93 19.46
N LEU A 132 -8.62 4.19 19.46
CA LEU A 132 -7.72 5.36 19.36
C LEU A 132 -6.79 5.43 20.56
N GLY A 133 -7.30 5.19 21.78
CA GLY A 133 -6.46 5.09 22.98
C GLY A 133 -5.43 3.96 22.90
N ARG A 134 -5.78 2.80 22.32
CA ARG A 134 -4.83 1.71 22.06
C ARG A 134 -3.77 2.14 21.04
N ALA A 135 -4.17 2.80 19.95
CA ALA A 135 -3.25 3.30 18.93
C ALA A 135 -2.26 4.34 19.49
N THR A 136 -2.77 5.32 20.27
CA THR A 136 -1.95 6.35 20.95
C THR A 136 -0.96 5.70 21.93
N GLY A 137 -1.35 4.63 22.63
CA GLY A 137 -0.48 3.87 23.53
C GLY A 137 0.73 3.23 22.86
N LEU A 138 0.69 3.03 21.54
CA LEU A 138 1.80 2.46 20.76
C LEU A 138 2.83 3.50 20.30
N LEU A 139 2.56 4.79 20.46
CA LEU A 139 3.48 5.86 20.03
C LEU A 139 4.81 5.83 20.80
N GLU A 140 4.81 5.42 22.06
CA GLU A 140 6.03 5.33 22.86
C GLU A 140 7.00 4.24 22.35
N PRO A 141 6.60 2.96 22.28
CA PRO A 141 7.48 1.92 21.76
C PRO A 141 7.85 2.15 20.29
N LEU A 142 6.96 2.70 19.45
CA LEU A 142 7.26 3.10 18.09
C LEU A 142 8.37 4.17 18.07
N SER A 143 8.22 5.24 18.85
CA SER A 143 9.21 6.31 18.93
C SER A 143 10.59 5.82 19.41
N ALA A 144 10.61 4.87 20.34
CA ALA A 144 11.86 4.28 20.84
C ALA A 144 12.61 3.45 19.76
N ALA A 145 11.88 2.88 18.80
CA ALA A 145 12.47 2.05 17.73
C ALA A 145 13.03 2.87 16.55
N ILE A 146 12.63 4.13 16.35
CA ILE A 146 12.98 4.96 15.19
C ILE A 146 14.49 5.04 14.92
N GLU A 147 15.31 5.27 15.95
CA GLU A 147 16.76 5.48 15.78
C GLU A 147 17.51 4.23 15.33
N ALA A 148 16.91 3.06 15.54
CA ALA A 148 17.46 1.78 15.12
C ALA A 148 17.03 1.38 13.69
N ASP A 149 16.14 2.16 13.04
CA ASP A 149 15.67 1.86 11.69
C ASP A 149 16.82 1.90 10.66
N ARG A 150 16.86 0.88 9.81
CA ARG A 150 17.79 0.74 8.68
C ARG A 150 17.09 0.33 7.39
N GLU A 151 15.77 0.15 7.46
CA GLU A 151 14.96 -0.18 6.28
C GLU A 151 14.48 1.08 5.56
N TYR A 152 14.14 2.13 6.30
CA TYR A 152 13.72 3.45 5.81
C TYR A 152 12.41 3.46 5.02
N ASP A 153 11.96 2.34 4.48
CA ASP A 153 10.91 2.18 3.50
C ASP A 153 9.48 2.20 4.08
N ILE A 154 8.49 1.98 3.21
CA ILE A 154 7.06 1.95 3.60
C ILE A 154 6.72 0.66 4.36
N VAL A 155 7.37 -0.46 4.02
CA VAL A 155 7.02 -1.77 4.60
C VAL A 155 7.57 -1.92 6.00
N GLY A 156 8.87 -1.71 6.20
CA GLY A 156 9.55 -1.97 7.46
C GLY A 156 10.03 -0.73 8.21
N GLY A 157 10.14 0.43 7.55
CA GLY A 157 10.87 1.59 8.02
C GLY A 157 10.06 2.83 8.36
N CYS A 158 10.78 3.92 8.58
CA CYS A 158 10.24 5.22 8.96
C CYS A 158 9.32 5.85 7.93
N ALA A 159 9.51 5.59 6.61
CA ALA A 159 8.58 6.10 5.61
C ALA A 159 7.17 5.53 5.83
N GLY A 160 7.05 4.25 6.22
CA GLY A 160 5.76 3.67 6.60
C GLY A 160 5.15 4.31 7.85
N VAL A 161 5.96 4.70 8.84
CA VAL A 161 5.48 5.48 9.99
C VAL A 161 4.87 6.80 9.53
N LEU A 162 5.58 7.56 8.68
CA LEU A 162 5.13 8.84 8.15
C LEU A 162 3.84 8.74 7.33
N ALA A 163 3.63 7.61 6.66
CA ALA A 163 2.44 7.37 5.85
C ALA A 163 1.24 6.85 6.68
N CYS A 164 1.48 6.10 7.77
CA CYS A 164 0.43 5.50 8.60
C CYS A 164 -0.13 6.45 9.67
N LEU A 165 0.75 7.20 10.36
CA LEU A 165 0.36 8.05 11.50
C LEU A 165 -0.60 9.21 11.16
N PRO A 166 -0.65 9.75 9.93
CA PRO A 166 -1.67 10.74 9.56
C PRO A 166 -3.11 10.28 9.79
N SER A 167 -3.39 8.97 9.76
CA SER A 167 -4.71 8.41 10.08
C SER A 167 -5.07 8.62 11.54
N LEU A 168 -4.14 8.37 12.47
CA LEU A 168 -4.36 8.61 13.89
C LEU A 168 -4.47 10.11 14.19
N HIS A 169 -3.57 10.92 13.60
CA HIS A 169 -3.61 12.37 13.80
C HIS A 169 -4.93 13.01 13.34
N ALA A 170 -5.46 12.59 12.20
CA ALA A 170 -6.72 13.11 11.67
C ALA A 170 -7.93 12.84 12.58
N LEU A 171 -7.89 11.74 13.36
CA LEU A 171 -8.98 11.35 14.25
C LEU A 171 -8.82 11.91 15.66
N THR A 172 -7.58 12.10 16.13
CA THR A 172 -7.33 12.51 17.54
C THR A 172 -6.94 13.97 17.69
N GLY A 173 -6.31 14.56 16.67
CA GLY A 173 -5.68 15.87 16.77
C GLY A 173 -4.49 15.93 17.75
N GLU A 174 -4.03 14.80 18.26
CA GLU A 174 -2.99 14.75 19.28
C GLU A 174 -1.64 15.23 18.75
N ARG A 175 -1.07 16.25 19.41
CA ARG A 175 0.24 16.78 19.07
C ARG A 175 1.36 15.74 19.17
N ARG A 176 1.25 14.77 20.09
CA ARG A 176 2.22 13.69 20.27
C ARG A 176 2.40 12.85 18.99
N VAL A 177 1.36 12.69 18.18
CA VAL A 177 1.46 11.99 16.87
C VAL A 177 2.42 12.76 15.96
N LEU A 178 2.27 14.09 15.87
CA LEU A 178 3.16 14.94 15.07
C LEU A 178 4.61 14.93 15.60
N GLU A 179 4.81 14.87 16.91
CA GLU A 179 6.14 14.77 17.50
C GLU A 179 6.86 13.47 17.11
N VAL A 180 6.13 12.35 17.05
CA VAL A 180 6.67 11.07 16.58
C VAL A 180 6.94 11.11 15.08
N MET A 181 6.04 11.73 14.29
CA MET A 181 6.25 11.93 12.86
C MET A 181 7.50 12.78 12.59
N ASP A 182 7.70 13.87 13.32
CA ASP A 182 8.89 14.73 13.19
C ASP A 182 10.18 13.95 13.51
N LYS A 183 10.16 13.12 14.56
CA LYS A 183 11.29 12.26 14.88
C LYS A 183 11.61 11.29 13.74
N ALA A 184 10.60 10.65 13.17
CA ALA A 184 10.77 9.72 12.05
C ALA A 184 11.24 10.45 10.77
N ALA A 185 10.66 11.61 10.45
CA ALA A 185 11.06 12.42 9.30
C ALA A 185 12.51 12.91 9.41
N ARG A 186 12.92 13.34 10.60
CA ARG A 186 14.31 13.76 10.88
C ARG A 186 15.28 12.60 10.76
N HIS A 187 14.92 11.41 11.28
CA HIS A 187 15.73 10.21 11.11
C HIS A 187 15.87 9.86 9.63
N LEU A 188 14.78 9.84 8.88
CA LEU A 188 14.78 9.56 7.45
C LEU A 188 15.65 10.61 6.70
N LEU A 189 15.46 11.91 6.95
CA LEU A 189 16.26 12.97 6.34
C LEU A 189 17.76 12.80 6.58
N ASN A 190 18.17 12.48 7.81
CA ASN A 190 19.57 12.36 8.22
C ASN A 190 20.23 11.05 7.74
N SER A 191 19.44 10.03 7.40
CA SER A 191 19.92 8.72 6.94
C SER A 191 20.08 8.62 5.43
N ARG A 192 19.88 9.71 4.68
CA ARG A 192 20.00 9.72 3.22
C ARG A 192 21.44 9.42 2.77
N THR A 193 21.55 8.67 1.67
CA THR A 193 22.77 8.51 0.88
C THR A 193 22.59 9.28 -0.43
N GLY A 194 23.16 10.48 -0.51
CA GLY A 194 22.81 11.44 -1.57
C GLY A 194 21.34 11.88 -1.45
N PRO A 195 20.56 11.85 -2.55
CA PRO A 195 19.16 12.25 -2.54
C PRO A 195 18.18 11.12 -2.12
N SER A 196 18.67 9.92 -1.82
CA SER A 196 17.85 8.72 -1.61
C SER A 196 18.29 7.90 -0.40
N TRP A 197 17.74 6.70 -0.24
CA TRP A 197 18.01 5.76 0.85
C TRP A 197 18.33 4.38 0.28
N PHE A 198 19.18 3.65 0.99
CA PHE A 198 19.54 2.29 0.65
C PHE A 198 19.24 1.37 1.84
N SER A 199 18.10 0.67 1.78
CA SER A 199 17.64 -0.25 2.83
C SER A 199 18.63 -1.37 3.07
N GLU A 200 18.74 -1.82 4.32
CA GLU A 200 19.65 -2.90 4.68
C GLU A 200 19.24 -4.23 4.03
N SER A 201 17.93 -4.52 3.97
CA SER A 201 17.39 -5.70 3.31
C SER A 201 17.66 -5.79 1.81
N LEU A 202 17.96 -4.65 1.14
CA LEU A 202 18.29 -4.59 -0.28
C LEU A 202 19.79 -4.71 -0.57
N ARG A 203 20.63 -4.72 0.45
CA ARG A 203 22.08 -4.91 0.27
C ARG A 203 22.35 -6.30 -0.28
N GLY A 204 23.07 -6.36 -1.39
CA GLY A 204 23.32 -7.60 -2.14
C GLY A 204 22.25 -7.93 -3.20
N HIS A 205 21.17 -7.11 -3.29
CA HIS A 205 20.14 -7.25 -4.33
C HIS A 205 20.08 -6.06 -5.30
N ALA A 206 20.79 -4.99 -4.99
CA ALA A 206 20.96 -3.82 -5.83
C ALA A 206 22.27 -3.11 -5.46
N ASP A 207 22.89 -2.40 -6.43
CA ASP A 207 24.11 -1.60 -6.20
C ASP A 207 23.79 -0.14 -5.84
N ARG A 208 22.54 0.25 -5.94
CA ARG A 208 22.05 1.62 -5.69
C ARG A 208 20.59 1.61 -5.23
N PRO A 209 20.06 2.72 -4.66
CA PRO A 209 18.66 2.86 -4.31
C PRO A 209 17.74 2.52 -5.48
N ILE A 210 16.69 1.76 -5.20
CA ILE A 210 15.77 1.24 -6.22
C ILE A 210 14.56 2.13 -6.42
N SER A 211 13.86 1.93 -7.54
CA SER A 211 12.61 2.61 -7.89
C SER A 211 11.38 1.84 -7.40
N GLY A 212 10.27 2.54 -7.17
CA GLY A 212 8.98 1.96 -6.78
C GLY A 212 8.38 2.63 -5.56
N PHE A 213 7.30 2.03 -5.02
CA PHE A 213 6.59 2.64 -3.89
C PHE A 213 6.99 2.05 -2.55
N SER A 214 6.85 0.74 -2.35
CA SER A 214 6.99 0.20 -0.99
C SER A 214 8.43 0.11 -0.50
N HIS A 215 9.37 -0.25 -1.37
CA HIS A 215 10.80 -0.34 -1.05
C HIS A 215 11.64 0.67 -1.83
N GLY A 216 11.00 1.45 -2.71
CA GLY A 216 11.67 2.38 -3.60
C GLY A 216 11.74 3.81 -3.10
N THR A 217 12.64 4.55 -3.74
CA THR A 217 12.88 5.97 -3.49
C THR A 217 11.60 6.81 -3.64
N GLY A 218 10.71 6.45 -4.57
CA GLY A 218 9.45 7.16 -4.83
C GLY A 218 8.53 7.18 -3.62
N GLY A 219 8.33 6.04 -2.96
CA GLY A 219 7.49 5.96 -1.77
C GLY A 219 8.11 6.64 -0.55
N MET A 220 9.42 6.49 -0.34
CA MET A 220 10.14 7.18 0.74
C MET A 220 10.10 8.70 0.56
N GLY A 221 10.34 9.19 -0.66
CA GLY A 221 10.25 10.61 -1.01
C GLY A 221 8.84 11.17 -0.82
N TRP A 222 7.82 10.44 -1.26
CA TRP A 222 6.43 10.81 -1.04
C TRP A 222 6.08 10.92 0.44
N ALA A 223 6.45 9.92 1.25
CA ALA A 223 6.15 9.90 2.68
C ALA A 223 6.82 11.07 3.43
N LEU A 224 8.07 11.40 3.07
CA LEU A 224 8.78 12.54 3.64
C LEU A 224 8.13 13.88 3.22
N GLY A 225 7.71 14.01 1.96
CA GLY A 225 6.96 15.19 1.49
C GLY A 225 5.62 15.34 2.22
N LEU A 226 4.87 14.25 2.42
CA LEU A 226 3.62 14.24 3.19
C LEU A 226 3.84 14.71 4.64
N ALA A 227 4.90 14.22 5.30
CA ALA A 227 5.27 14.66 6.63
C ALA A 227 5.62 16.15 6.66
N GLY A 228 6.35 16.65 5.65
CA GLY A 228 6.70 18.07 5.53
C GLY A 228 5.48 18.98 5.46
N GLU A 229 4.43 18.59 4.73
CA GLU A 229 3.18 19.36 4.71
C GLU A 229 2.46 19.35 6.05
N LEU A 230 2.33 18.18 6.68
CA LEU A 230 1.61 18.05 7.96
C LEU A 230 2.33 18.77 9.12
N LEU A 231 3.66 18.79 9.07
CA LEU A 231 4.51 19.44 10.07
C LEU A 231 4.82 20.91 9.74
N SER A 232 4.44 21.39 8.54
CA SER A 232 4.82 22.71 8.01
C SER A 232 6.34 22.89 7.92
N GLU A 233 7.07 21.83 7.52
CA GLU A 233 8.54 21.78 7.43
C GLU A 233 9.00 21.65 5.98
N ASP A 234 9.32 22.79 5.36
CA ASP A 234 9.76 22.86 3.95
C ASP A 234 10.99 22.00 3.64
N ALA A 235 11.86 21.76 4.63
CA ALA A 235 13.05 20.94 4.46
C ALA A 235 12.69 19.49 4.08
N TYR A 236 11.65 18.94 4.70
CA TYR A 236 11.17 17.59 4.38
C TYR A 236 10.52 17.53 3.01
N VAL A 237 9.73 18.56 2.65
CA VAL A 237 9.12 18.64 1.30
C VAL A 237 10.21 18.69 0.23
N ARG A 238 11.23 19.56 0.40
CA ARG A 238 12.35 19.66 -0.56
C ARG A 238 13.11 18.34 -0.69
N ALA A 239 13.41 17.69 0.41
CA ALA A 239 14.11 16.40 0.41
C ALA A 239 13.28 15.30 -0.27
N GLY A 240 11.97 15.30 -0.08
CA GLY A 240 11.04 14.40 -0.79
C GLY A 240 11.05 14.65 -2.30
N ILE A 241 11.02 15.91 -2.74
CA ILE A 241 11.11 16.28 -4.16
C ILE A 241 12.47 15.88 -4.75
N GLU A 242 13.57 16.06 -4.04
CA GLU A 242 14.91 15.62 -4.48
C GLU A 242 14.95 14.11 -4.72
N ALA A 243 14.36 13.33 -3.81
CA ALA A 243 14.26 11.88 -3.94
C ALA A 243 13.43 11.46 -5.16
N LEU A 244 12.26 12.09 -5.36
CA LEU A 244 11.43 11.85 -6.54
C LEU A 244 12.16 12.19 -7.85
N ARG A 245 12.94 13.27 -7.89
CA ARG A 245 13.75 13.65 -9.05
C ARG A 245 14.90 12.68 -9.32
N TYR A 246 15.54 12.17 -8.26
CA TYR A 246 16.55 11.10 -8.42
C TYR A 246 15.93 9.85 -9.08
N GLU A 247 14.73 9.45 -8.67
CA GLU A 247 14.06 8.32 -9.30
C GLU A 247 13.69 8.61 -10.76
N GLN A 248 13.34 9.86 -11.11
CA GLN A 248 13.08 10.28 -12.51
C GLN A 248 14.27 10.04 -13.44
N GLU A 249 15.51 10.02 -12.94
CA GLU A 249 16.70 9.73 -13.75
C GLU A 249 16.70 8.29 -14.31
N SER A 250 15.90 7.40 -13.73
CA SER A 250 15.70 6.03 -14.23
C SER A 250 14.66 5.92 -15.35
N PHE A 251 13.96 6.98 -15.69
CA PHE A 251 12.93 7.02 -16.73
C PHE A 251 13.48 7.55 -18.06
N ASP A 252 13.28 6.79 -19.12
CA ASP A 252 13.57 7.24 -20.49
C ASP A 252 12.29 7.77 -21.16
N PRO A 253 12.14 9.10 -21.30
CA PRO A 253 10.94 9.67 -21.91
C PRO A 253 10.82 9.38 -23.42
N GLY A 254 11.91 9.00 -24.10
CA GLY A 254 11.91 8.65 -25.52
C GLY A 254 11.27 7.30 -25.80
N THR A 255 11.46 6.32 -24.91
CA THR A 255 10.90 4.96 -25.02
C THR A 255 9.73 4.73 -24.08
N GLY A 256 9.56 5.57 -23.03
CA GLY A 256 8.59 5.34 -21.96
C GLY A 256 9.01 4.22 -21.00
N ALA A 257 10.27 3.81 -20.99
CA ALA A 257 10.77 2.73 -20.17
C ALA A 257 11.28 3.24 -18.82
N PHE A 258 11.09 2.40 -17.77
CA PHE A 258 11.73 2.56 -16.47
C PHE A 258 12.88 1.56 -16.37
N ALA A 259 14.08 2.04 -15.98
CA ALA A 259 15.21 1.17 -15.76
C ALA A 259 14.96 0.24 -14.57
N GLU A 260 15.24 -1.05 -14.75
CA GLU A 260 15.32 -1.99 -13.64
C GLU A 260 16.64 -1.77 -12.89
N LEU A 261 16.57 -1.42 -11.61
CA LEU A 261 17.71 -1.09 -10.78
C LEU A 261 18.17 -2.22 -9.83
N ARG A 262 17.40 -3.32 -9.80
CA ARG A 262 17.74 -4.52 -9.03
C ARG A 262 18.72 -5.38 -9.83
N ASP A 263 19.51 -6.16 -9.13
CA ASP A 263 20.34 -7.17 -9.79
C ASP A 263 19.45 -8.34 -10.26
N HIS A 264 19.32 -8.48 -11.57
CA HIS A 264 18.52 -9.55 -12.19
C HIS A 264 19.01 -10.95 -11.78
N SER A 265 20.31 -11.13 -11.54
CA SER A 265 20.87 -12.41 -11.13
C SER A 265 20.47 -12.81 -9.71
N ALA A 266 20.25 -11.82 -8.83
CA ALA A 266 19.79 -12.06 -7.46
C ALA A 266 18.33 -12.52 -7.38
N PHE A 267 17.55 -12.33 -8.45
CA PHE A 267 16.14 -12.67 -8.51
C PHE A 267 15.79 -13.73 -9.57
N ASP A 268 16.79 -14.39 -10.16
CA ASP A 268 16.63 -15.38 -11.26
C ASP A 268 15.73 -14.89 -12.41
N LEU A 269 15.77 -13.58 -12.69
CA LEU A 269 14.96 -12.98 -13.75
C LEU A 269 15.62 -13.18 -15.12
N PRO A 270 14.90 -13.66 -16.14
CA PRO A 270 15.40 -13.71 -17.53
C PRO A 270 15.76 -12.31 -18.02
N ALA A 271 16.78 -12.20 -18.87
CA ALA A 271 17.19 -10.91 -19.45
C ALA A 271 16.09 -10.25 -20.31
N ASP A 272 15.14 -11.03 -20.83
CA ASP A 272 13.98 -10.62 -21.61
C ASP A 272 12.68 -10.59 -20.76
N ALA A 273 12.79 -10.57 -19.44
CA ALA A 273 11.64 -10.50 -18.57
C ALA A 273 10.80 -9.23 -18.89
N PRO A 274 9.46 -9.33 -18.90
CA PRO A 274 8.62 -8.16 -19.09
C PRO A 274 8.84 -7.13 -17.98
N PRO A 275 8.59 -5.83 -18.25
CA PRO A 275 8.72 -4.78 -17.23
C PRO A 275 7.94 -5.12 -15.96
N THR A 276 8.55 -4.85 -14.81
CA THR A 276 7.93 -5.07 -13.51
C THR A 276 6.81 -4.05 -13.28
N THR A 277 5.65 -4.54 -12.82
CA THR A 277 4.45 -3.71 -12.58
C THR A 277 3.92 -3.87 -11.15
N PHE A 278 4.80 -3.96 -10.17
CA PHE A 278 4.45 -4.20 -8.78
C PHE A 278 4.37 -2.90 -7.98
N TRP A 279 3.54 -2.88 -6.95
CA TRP A 279 3.51 -1.81 -5.97
C TRP A 279 4.87 -1.65 -5.27
N CYS A 280 5.52 -2.78 -4.97
CA CYS A 280 6.81 -2.77 -4.32
C CYS A 280 7.93 -2.29 -5.25
N TYR A 281 7.89 -2.65 -6.54
CA TYR A 281 8.91 -2.30 -7.53
C TYR A 281 8.27 -2.01 -8.90
N GLY A 282 8.89 -1.14 -9.68
CA GLY A 282 8.56 -0.98 -11.09
C GLY A 282 7.43 0.00 -11.38
N ALA A 283 6.88 -0.09 -12.59
CA ALA A 283 6.04 0.93 -13.19
C ALA A 283 4.83 1.35 -12.35
N MET A 284 4.10 0.37 -11.75
CA MET A 284 2.92 0.67 -10.94
C MET A 284 3.30 1.50 -9.70
N GLY A 285 4.32 1.08 -8.95
CA GLY A 285 4.76 1.80 -7.75
C GLY A 285 5.33 3.18 -8.06
N ILE A 286 6.09 3.30 -9.15
CA ILE A 286 6.60 4.59 -9.64
C ILE A 286 5.42 5.50 -10.00
N GLY A 287 4.48 5.02 -10.83
CA GLY A 287 3.30 5.78 -11.23
C GLY A 287 2.46 6.24 -10.03
N LEU A 288 2.25 5.36 -9.05
CA LEU A 288 1.53 5.70 -7.83
C LEU A 288 2.24 6.82 -7.05
N SER A 289 3.55 6.74 -6.87
CA SER A 289 4.31 7.80 -6.19
C SER A 289 4.19 9.15 -6.90
N ARG A 290 4.18 9.16 -8.24
CA ARG A 290 3.98 10.39 -9.05
C ARG A 290 2.58 10.96 -8.91
N VAL A 291 1.54 10.10 -8.96
CA VAL A 291 0.15 10.54 -8.76
C VAL A 291 -0.02 11.17 -7.38
N LEU A 292 0.46 10.52 -6.32
CA LEU A 292 0.35 11.00 -4.95
C LEU A 292 1.20 12.25 -4.68
N SER A 293 2.28 12.46 -5.44
CA SER A 293 3.19 13.61 -5.33
C SER A 293 2.93 14.70 -6.37
N ALA A 294 1.85 14.62 -7.14
CA ALA A 294 1.60 15.52 -8.29
C ALA A 294 1.64 17.01 -7.93
N ARG A 295 1.25 17.37 -6.71
CA ARG A 295 1.28 18.74 -6.20
C ARG A 295 2.69 19.29 -5.94
N TRP A 296 3.66 18.42 -5.63
CA TRP A 296 5.05 18.82 -5.38
C TRP A 296 5.94 18.69 -6.61
N LEU A 297 5.56 17.80 -7.53
CA LEU A 297 6.33 17.48 -8.72
C LEU A 297 5.47 17.70 -9.98
N PRO A 298 5.00 18.95 -10.22
CA PRO A 298 4.23 19.26 -11.43
C PRO A 298 5.16 19.29 -12.66
N GLY A 299 4.59 19.05 -13.83
CA GLY A 299 5.33 19.25 -15.09
C GLY A 299 5.15 18.13 -16.10
N PRO A 300 5.68 18.31 -17.32
CA PRO A 300 5.46 17.38 -18.41
C PRO A 300 6.14 16.02 -18.17
N LEU A 301 7.30 16.00 -17.52
CA LEU A 301 8.04 14.76 -17.25
C LEU A 301 7.26 13.87 -16.27
N ALA A 302 6.76 14.43 -15.16
CA ALA A 302 5.95 13.65 -14.20
C ALA A 302 4.65 13.13 -14.85
N ARG A 303 4.02 13.91 -15.72
CA ARG A 303 2.87 13.42 -16.50
C ARG A 303 3.26 12.28 -17.44
N ALA A 304 4.39 12.40 -18.15
CA ALA A 304 4.90 11.34 -19.04
C ALA A 304 5.21 10.05 -18.27
N GLU A 305 5.78 10.13 -17.05
CA GLU A 305 5.98 8.97 -16.18
C GLU A 305 4.65 8.28 -15.79
N VAL A 306 3.62 9.06 -15.43
CA VAL A 306 2.29 8.50 -15.12
C VAL A 306 1.68 7.83 -16.36
N ASP A 307 1.78 8.44 -17.55
CA ASP A 307 1.26 7.87 -18.80
C ASP A 307 1.99 6.58 -19.18
N ALA A 308 3.31 6.55 -19.04
CA ALA A 308 4.12 5.38 -19.28
C ALA A 308 3.79 4.27 -18.25
N ALA A 309 3.67 4.61 -16.97
CA ALA A 309 3.31 3.67 -15.91
C ALA A 309 1.92 3.03 -16.16
N LEU A 310 0.94 3.83 -16.55
CA LEU A 310 -0.39 3.32 -16.95
C LEU A 310 -0.29 2.39 -18.16
N THR A 311 0.49 2.75 -19.18
CA THR A 311 0.67 1.94 -20.38
C THR A 311 1.31 0.60 -20.07
N VAL A 312 2.42 0.61 -19.31
CA VAL A 312 3.14 -0.61 -18.91
C VAL A 312 2.28 -1.47 -18.00
N THR A 313 1.56 -0.87 -17.05
CA THR A 313 0.69 -1.61 -16.12
C THR A 313 -0.48 -2.28 -16.86
N ARG A 314 -1.11 -1.61 -17.83
CA ARG A 314 -2.14 -2.21 -18.69
C ARG A 314 -1.62 -3.39 -19.50
N ALA A 315 -0.40 -3.25 -20.04
CA ALA A 315 0.18 -4.28 -20.90
C ALA A 315 0.65 -5.54 -20.15
N HIS A 316 1.14 -5.38 -18.92
CA HIS A 316 1.89 -6.43 -18.22
C HIS A 316 1.42 -6.71 -16.78
N GLY A 317 0.55 -5.86 -16.20
CA GLY A 317 0.21 -5.90 -14.77
C GLY A 317 -0.92 -6.85 -14.39
N PHE A 318 -1.68 -7.37 -15.35
CA PHE A 318 -2.91 -8.12 -15.07
C PHE A 318 -2.85 -9.57 -15.50
N GLY A 319 -3.64 -10.42 -14.82
CA GLY A 319 -3.86 -11.81 -15.19
C GLY A 319 -2.91 -12.82 -14.54
N ARG A 320 -2.02 -12.38 -13.64
CA ARG A 320 -1.11 -13.25 -12.86
C ARG A 320 -1.72 -13.54 -11.49
N SER A 321 -1.18 -12.96 -10.42
CA SER A 321 -1.81 -12.99 -9.10
C SER A 321 -2.87 -11.89 -8.96
N GLN A 322 -3.74 -12.01 -7.95
CA GLN A 322 -4.80 -11.05 -7.67
C GLN A 322 -4.48 -10.16 -6.46
N CYS A 323 -3.33 -10.34 -5.81
CA CYS A 323 -2.97 -9.69 -4.56
C CYS A 323 -2.79 -8.15 -4.71
N LEU A 324 -2.65 -7.45 -3.57
CA LEU A 324 -2.40 -6.02 -3.54
C LEU A 324 -0.95 -5.65 -3.82
N CYS A 325 0.02 -6.46 -3.38
CA CYS A 325 1.44 -6.11 -3.48
C CYS A 325 1.96 -6.12 -4.94
N HIS A 326 1.61 -7.14 -5.74
CA HIS A 326 2.13 -7.34 -7.09
C HIS A 326 1.14 -8.06 -8.02
N GLY A 327 -0.14 -7.88 -7.78
CA GLY A 327 -1.21 -8.50 -8.55
C GLY A 327 -2.25 -7.50 -9.05
N ASP A 328 -3.33 -8.07 -9.58
CA ASP A 328 -4.38 -7.33 -10.29
C ASP A 328 -4.95 -6.19 -9.43
N PHE A 329 -5.34 -6.47 -8.17
CA PHE A 329 -5.98 -5.47 -7.30
C PHE A 329 -5.00 -4.38 -6.83
N GLY A 330 -3.71 -4.67 -6.75
CA GLY A 330 -2.70 -3.63 -6.55
C GLY A 330 -2.55 -2.73 -7.77
N ASN A 331 -2.42 -3.34 -8.94
CA ASN A 331 -2.27 -2.61 -10.20
C ASN A 331 -3.47 -1.73 -10.54
N LEU A 332 -4.69 -2.13 -10.15
CA LEU A 332 -5.90 -1.32 -10.27
C LEU A 332 -5.82 0.01 -9.51
N GLU A 333 -5.12 0.06 -8.39
CA GLU A 333 -5.05 1.29 -7.60
C GLU A 333 -4.35 2.43 -8.36
N LEU A 334 -3.34 2.15 -9.20
CA LEU A 334 -2.75 3.18 -10.05
C LEU A 334 -3.80 3.78 -11.01
N LEU A 335 -4.64 2.94 -11.62
CA LEU A 335 -5.68 3.42 -12.53
C LEU A 335 -6.72 4.25 -11.77
N LEU A 336 -7.16 3.81 -10.58
CA LEU A 336 -8.13 4.52 -9.75
C LEU A 336 -7.61 5.88 -9.27
N GLN A 337 -6.36 5.94 -8.80
CA GLN A 337 -5.72 7.17 -8.35
C GLN A 337 -5.47 8.14 -9.51
N ALA A 338 -5.00 7.66 -10.65
CA ALA A 338 -4.83 8.48 -11.84
C ALA A 338 -6.16 8.99 -12.40
N ALA A 339 -7.22 8.16 -12.38
CA ALA A 339 -8.57 8.58 -12.76
C ALA A 339 -9.10 9.70 -11.84
N THR A 340 -8.81 9.63 -10.56
CA THR A 340 -9.18 10.67 -9.59
C THR A 340 -8.40 11.96 -9.85
N LEU A 341 -7.06 11.87 -10.01
CA LEU A 341 -6.20 13.02 -10.29
C LEU A 341 -6.62 13.76 -11.59
N ARG A 342 -7.00 13.00 -12.62
CA ARG A 342 -7.33 13.53 -13.95
C ARG A 342 -8.81 13.83 -14.13
N ASN A 343 -9.64 13.52 -13.15
CA ASN A 343 -11.11 13.54 -13.27
C ASN A 343 -11.58 12.76 -14.51
N ASP A 344 -11.02 11.56 -14.74
CA ASP A 344 -11.25 10.70 -15.89
C ASP A 344 -12.21 9.56 -15.58
N PRO A 345 -13.51 9.69 -15.94
CA PRO A 345 -14.49 8.63 -15.71
C PRO A 345 -14.26 7.40 -16.60
N GLY A 346 -13.62 7.56 -17.76
CA GLY A 346 -13.30 6.44 -18.65
C GLY A 346 -12.24 5.52 -18.05
N LEU A 347 -11.15 6.10 -17.52
CA LEU A 347 -10.11 5.37 -16.82
C LEU A 347 -10.66 4.69 -15.54
N ARG A 348 -11.58 5.35 -14.84
CA ARG A 348 -12.27 4.74 -13.68
C ARG A 348 -13.12 3.54 -14.11
N ALA A 349 -13.89 3.66 -15.18
CA ALA A 349 -14.72 2.56 -15.70
C ALA A 349 -13.85 1.37 -16.16
N GLU A 350 -12.71 1.65 -16.79
CA GLU A 350 -11.71 0.64 -17.17
C GLU A 350 -11.21 -0.13 -15.93
N ALA A 351 -10.81 0.58 -14.87
CA ALA A 351 -10.33 -0.02 -13.64
C ALA A 351 -11.38 -0.93 -13.00
N VAL A 352 -12.63 -0.48 -12.91
CA VAL A 352 -13.75 -1.29 -12.38
C VAL A 352 -14.01 -2.51 -13.28
N GLY A 353 -13.95 -2.36 -14.59
CA GLY A 353 -14.10 -3.45 -15.54
C GLY A 353 -13.02 -4.55 -15.39
N LEU A 354 -11.77 -4.14 -15.17
CA LEU A 354 -10.66 -5.05 -14.86
C LEU A 354 -10.85 -5.74 -13.51
N ALA A 355 -11.39 -5.03 -12.51
CA ALA A 355 -11.73 -5.63 -11.21
C ALA A 355 -12.77 -6.75 -11.37
N HIS A 356 -13.81 -6.54 -12.18
CA HIS A 356 -14.80 -7.57 -12.48
C HIS A 356 -14.19 -8.78 -13.20
N ALA A 357 -13.34 -8.55 -14.19
CA ALA A 357 -12.65 -9.62 -14.91
C ALA A 357 -11.74 -10.44 -13.98
N SER A 358 -11.01 -9.79 -13.07
CA SER A 358 -10.19 -10.46 -12.07
C SER A 358 -11.04 -11.24 -11.06
N ALA A 359 -12.11 -10.64 -10.52
CA ALA A 359 -13.01 -11.27 -9.55
C ALA A 359 -13.80 -12.47 -10.11
N ALA A 360 -13.94 -12.58 -11.44
CA ALA A 360 -14.62 -13.70 -12.12
C ALA A 360 -13.75 -14.97 -12.21
N ARG A 361 -12.45 -14.90 -11.86
CA ARG A 361 -11.57 -16.08 -11.84
C ARG A 361 -12.09 -17.09 -10.81
N ARG A 362 -11.97 -18.39 -11.17
CA ARG A 362 -12.52 -19.49 -10.32
C ARG A 362 -11.71 -19.70 -9.04
N GLU A 363 -10.41 -19.46 -9.10
CA GLU A 363 -9.47 -19.67 -8.00
C GLU A 363 -8.81 -18.34 -7.63
N TRP A 364 -8.60 -18.15 -6.33
CA TRP A 364 -7.91 -16.97 -5.81
C TRP A 364 -6.39 -17.18 -5.91
N ALA A 365 -5.73 -16.43 -6.79
CA ALA A 365 -4.29 -16.47 -6.98
C ALA A 365 -3.61 -15.46 -6.06
N CYS A 366 -3.11 -15.94 -4.91
CA CYS A 366 -2.33 -15.13 -3.98
C CYS A 366 -0.94 -14.78 -4.53
N GLY A 367 -0.31 -13.75 -3.96
CA GLY A 367 1.04 -13.29 -4.33
C GLY A 367 2.13 -14.04 -3.56
N THR A 368 2.08 -15.35 -3.53
CA THR A 368 3.04 -16.22 -2.84
C THR A 368 3.72 -17.15 -3.83
N VAL A 369 4.83 -17.78 -3.42
CA VAL A 369 5.50 -18.80 -4.23
C VAL A 369 4.50 -19.92 -4.52
N SER A 370 4.40 -20.31 -5.80
CA SER A 370 3.47 -21.36 -6.29
C SER A 370 1.99 -21.04 -6.01
N GLU A 371 1.64 -19.75 -5.85
CA GLU A 371 0.25 -19.29 -5.65
C GLU A 371 -0.46 -19.92 -4.45
N VAL A 372 0.31 -20.36 -3.44
CA VAL A 372 -0.24 -20.91 -2.19
C VAL A 372 -1.15 -19.89 -1.54
N GLN A 373 -2.39 -20.29 -1.22
CA GLN A 373 -3.34 -19.40 -0.57
C GLN A 373 -2.90 -19.08 0.87
N VAL A 374 -2.82 -17.78 1.16
CA VAL A 374 -2.50 -17.24 2.49
C VAL A 374 -3.56 -16.21 2.87
N PRO A 375 -3.89 -16.07 4.17
CA PRO A 375 -5.01 -15.22 4.57
C PRO A 375 -4.71 -13.71 4.59
N GLY A 376 -3.44 -13.29 4.61
CA GLY A 376 -2.99 -11.90 4.83
C GLY A 376 -3.50 -10.86 3.82
N LEU A 377 -3.24 -9.57 4.12
CA LEU A 377 -3.76 -8.45 3.33
C LEU A 377 -2.94 -8.22 2.05
N MET A 378 -1.63 -8.04 2.14
CA MET A 378 -0.88 -7.56 0.96
C MET A 378 -0.67 -8.62 -0.11
N THR A 379 -0.47 -9.87 0.27
CA THR A 379 -0.19 -10.98 -0.66
C THR A 379 -1.26 -12.06 -0.67
N GLY A 380 -2.31 -11.94 0.15
CA GLY A 380 -3.26 -13.01 0.42
C GLY A 380 -4.73 -12.68 0.15
N LEU A 381 -5.59 -13.56 0.66
CA LEU A 381 -7.04 -13.55 0.48
C LEU A 381 -7.70 -12.26 0.95
N ALA A 382 -7.32 -11.76 2.16
CA ALA A 382 -7.87 -10.51 2.69
C ALA A 382 -7.64 -9.33 1.74
N GLY A 383 -6.46 -9.27 1.08
CA GLY A 383 -6.17 -8.23 0.10
C GLY A 383 -6.95 -8.38 -1.20
N ILE A 384 -7.17 -9.60 -1.65
CA ILE A 384 -8.02 -9.86 -2.82
C ILE A 384 -9.44 -9.36 -2.56
N GLY A 385 -10.03 -9.73 -1.41
CA GLY A 385 -11.35 -9.25 -1.01
C GLY A 385 -11.38 -7.74 -0.79
N TYR A 386 -10.36 -7.16 -0.15
CA TYR A 386 -10.24 -5.72 0.07
C TYR A 386 -10.19 -4.94 -1.24
N GLY A 387 -9.41 -5.41 -2.22
CA GLY A 387 -9.32 -4.80 -3.55
C GLY A 387 -10.64 -4.81 -4.30
N MET A 388 -11.43 -5.89 -4.17
CA MET A 388 -12.80 -5.95 -4.72
C MET A 388 -13.70 -4.89 -4.06
N LEU A 389 -13.68 -4.76 -2.74
CA LEU A 389 -14.45 -3.74 -2.01
C LEU A 389 -14.00 -2.32 -2.40
N ARG A 390 -12.69 -2.09 -2.53
CA ARG A 390 -12.11 -0.81 -2.96
C ARG A 390 -12.59 -0.43 -4.37
N ALA A 391 -12.57 -1.35 -5.32
CA ALA A 391 -13.05 -1.12 -6.68
C ALA A 391 -14.57 -0.84 -6.72
N ALA A 392 -15.34 -1.54 -5.87
CA ALA A 392 -16.79 -1.39 -5.78
C ALA A 392 -17.21 -0.07 -5.12
N ARG A 393 -16.54 0.35 -4.08
CA ARG A 393 -16.92 1.49 -3.20
C ARG A 393 -15.71 2.33 -2.81
N PRO A 394 -15.06 3.01 -3.78
CA PRO A 394 -13.84 3.79 -3.52
C PRO A 394 -14.04 5.00 -2.61
N ASP A 395 -15.29 5.44 -2.45
CA ASP A 395 -15.71 6.50 -1.52
C ASP A 395 -15.82 6.02 -0.06
N ARG A 396 -15.94 4.71 0.16
CA ARG A 396 -16.13 4.10 1.49
C ARG A 396 -14.96 3.23 1.96
N VAL A 397 -14.19 2.70 1.03
CA VAL A 397 -13.05 1.80 1.30
C VAL A 397 -11.75 2.52 0.92
N PRO A 398 -10.93 2.95 1.88
CA PRO A 398 -9.68 3.66 1.61
C PRO A 398 -8.67 2.83 0.83
N ALA A 399 -7.81 3.48 0.04
CA ALA A 399 -6.70 2.82 -0.66
C ALA A 399 -5.59 2.44 0.35
N VAL A 400 -5.61 1.20 0.82
CA VAL A 400 -4.64 0.73 1.82
C VAL A 400 -3.20 0.74 1.33
N ILE A 401 -2.96 0.55 0.02
CA ILE A 401 -1.61 0.61 -0.55
C ILE A 401 -1.10 2.03 -0.81
N ALA A 402 -1.99 3.02 -0.77
CA ALA A 402 -1.66 4.45 -0.74
C ALA A 402 -1.71 5.01 0.69
N LEU A 403 -2.00 4.17 1.69
CA LEU A 403 -2.14 4.52 3.10
C LEU A 403 -3.09 5.72 3.32
N GLU A 404 -4.20 5.75 2.57
CA GLU A 404 -5.25 6.78 2.70
C GLU A 404 -5.82 6.81 4.12
N ARG A 405 -6.19 8.01 4.58
CA ARG A 405 -6.83 8.22 5.89
C ARG A 405 -8.30 7.77 5.87
N PRO A 406 -8.86 7.35 7.01
CA PRO A 406 -10.27 7.00 7.09
C PRO A 406 -11.15 8.22 6.85
N GLY A 407 -12.22 8.07 6.06
CA GLY A 407 -13.23 9.11 5.83
C GLY A 407 -12.79 10.28 4.94
N HIS A 408 -11.57 10.29 4.44
CA HIS A 408 -11.09 11.33 3.54
C HIS A 408 -10.37 10.70 2.36
N PRO A 409 -10.88 10.89 1.12
CA PRO A 409 -10.07 10.61 -0.05
C PRO A 409 -8.79 11.47 0.01
N HIS A 410 -7.69 10.96 -0.51
CA HIS A 410 -6.40 11.64 -0.55
C HIS A 410 -6.59 13.06 -1.11
N PRO A 411 -5.80 14.08 -0.66
CA PRO A 411 -5.88 15.47 -1.13
C PRO A 411 -5.65 15.64 -2.64
N VAL A 412 -5.31 14.56 -3.37
CA VAL A 412 -5.32 14.53 -4.84
C VAL A 412 -6.64 15.01 -5.45
N SER A 413 -7.78 14.84 -4.76
CA SER A 413 -9.10 15.29 -5.23
C SER A 413 -9.34 16.80 -5.13
N ALA A 414 -8.44 17.58 -4.53
CA ALA A 414 -8.62 19.02 -4.27
C ALA A 414 -7.70 19.95 -5.10
N LEU A 415 -6.91 19.41 -6.05
CA LEU A 415 -6.01 20.25 -6.82
C LEU A 415 -6.70 20.76 -8.09
N PRO A 416 -6.74 22.10 -8.32
CA PRO A 416 -6.96 22.62 -9.66
C PRO A 416 -5.78 22.15 -10.53
N LEU A 417 -6.07 21.41 -11.59
CA LEU A 417 -5.11 21.19 -12.67
C LEU A 417 -4.59 22.56 -13.09
N ALA A 418 -3.27 22.78 -13.06
CA ALA A 418 -2.70 23.99 -13.59
C ALA A 418 -3.23 24.18 -15.01
N PRO A 419 -3.67 25.41 -15.40
CA PRO A 419 -4.21 25.65 -16.73
C PRO A 419 -3.20 25.18 -17.77
N GLU A 420 -3.71 24.52 -18.81
CA GLU A 420 -2.89 24.16 -19.97
C GLU A 420 -2.12 25.40 -20.45
N PRO A 421 -0.84 25.27 -20.79
CA PRO A 421 -0.12 26.38 -21.41
C PRO A 421 -0.87 26.78 -22.69
N ASP A 422 -1.20 28.06 -22.83
CA ASP A 422 -1.84 28.64 -24.00
C ASP A 422 -1.00 28.29 -25.25
N THR A 423 -1.51 27.35 -26.03
CA THR A 423 -0.90 26.95 -27.31
C THR A 423 -1.33 27.84 -28.48
N SER A 424 -1.82 29.05 -28.19
CA SER A 424 -2.13 30.03 -29.25
C SER A 424 -0.84 30.37 -29.98
N PRO A 425 -0.74 30.15 -31.29
CA PRO A 425 0.40 30.61 -32.06
C PRO A 425 0.47 32.15 -32.02
N ALA A 426 1.63 32.66 -31.63
CA ALA A 426 1.90 34.08 -31.69
C ALA A 426 1.68 34.58 -33.15
N MET A 427 0.75 35.53 -33.31
CA MET A 427 0.55 36.22 -34.56
C MET A 427 1.71 37.18 -34.86
#